data_d065e0e8bb9dcbfec585f9794ce46b8f
#
_entry.id   d065e0e8bb9dcbfec585f9794ce46b8f
#
_cell.length_a   1.000
_cell.length_b   1.000
_cell.length_c   1.000
_cell.angle_alpha   90.00
_cell.angle_beta   90.00
_cell.angle_gamma   90.00
#
_symmetry.space_group_name_H-M   'P 1'
#
loop_
_entity.id
_entity.type
_entity.pdbx_description
1 polymer ?
#
loop_
_entity_poly.entity_id
_entity_poly.type
_entity_poly.pdbx_seq_one_letter_code
_entity_poly.pdbx_strand_id
1 'polypeptide(L)'
;MKKGTRKVVRITTLVLITALIGVTLYFNLSSDTQIVEAGDDYIDFELETLDGDIVKVSDLLENQGVILNFWGTWCKPCQEEMPDINELYNEFDREVEVVAVNVRESNQQINQFLNSLPEEMDFTIALDRERDVTRAYNVGPMPTTIAINQDGTVVKKQESQLSREDIVAFIESAQE
;
A
#
# COMPACT_ATOMS: atom_id res chain seq x y z
N MET A 1 40.67 -14.67 -39.70
CA MET A 1 39.51 -15.43 -39.20
C MET A 1 38.76 -16.01 -40.37
N LYS A 2 38.59 -17.35 -40.41
CA LYS A 2 37.89 -18.06 -41.50
C LYS A 2 36.42 -17.68 -41.56
N LYS A 3 35.83 -17.56 -42.76
CA LYS A 3 34.40 -17.18 -42.97
C LYS A 3 33.40 -18.00 -42.11
N GLY A 4 33.70 -19.26 -41.77
CA GLY A 4 32.92 -20.14 -40.93
C GLY A 4 32.86 -19.71 -39.49
N THR A 5 33.96 -19.26 -38.89
CA THR A 5 34.05 -18.83 -37.51
C THR A 5 33.19 -17.56 -37.24
N ARG A 6 33.15 -16.64 -38.20
CA ARG A 6 32.26 -15.44 -38.11
C ARG A 6 30.78 -15.77 -38.17
N LYS A 7 30.40 -16.80 -38.95
CA LYS A 7 29.00 -17.27 -39.01
C LYS A 7 28.57 -17.93 -37.69
N VAL A 8 29.41 -18.79 -37.14
CA VAL A 8 29.15 -19.45 -35.85
C VAL A 8 29.03 -18.42 -34.73
N VAL A 9 29.97 -17.47 -34.62
CA VAL A 9 29.90 -16.40 -33.60
C VAL A 9 28.66 -15.57 -33.73
N ARG A 10 28.19 -15.22 -34.94
CA ARG A 10 26.92 -14.47 -35.11
C ARG A 10 25.69 -15.27 -34.68
N ILE A 11 25.66 -16.56 -35.00
CA ILE A 11 24.55 -17.42 -34.63
C ILE A 11 24.49 -17.60 -33.09
N THR A 12 25.63 -17.85 -32.45
CA THR A 12 25.70 -18.01 -31.00
C THR A 12 25.33 -16.73 -30.26
N THR A 13 25.76 -15.55 -30.71
CA THR A 13 25.37 -14.27 -30.11
C THR A 13 23.87 -13.99 -30.28
N LEU A 14 23.28 -14.30 -31.45
CA LEU A 14 21.84 -14.17 -31.65
C LEU A 14 21.04 -15.09 -30.73
N VAL A 15 21.44 -16.35 -30.59
CA VAL A 15 20.79 -17.31 -29.68
C VAL A 15 20.89 -16.87 -28.24
N LEU A 16 22.05 -16.35 -27.81
CA LEU A 16 22.20 -15.82 -26.44
C LEU A 16 21.31 -14.60 -26.18
N ILE A 17 21.24 -13.68 -27.15
CA ILE A 17 20.40 -12.48 -27.03
C ILE A 17 18.91 -12.87 -26.98
N THR A 18 18.46 -13.79 -27.86
CA THR A 18 17.06 -14.25 -27.84
C THR A 18 16.71 -15.02 -26.57
N ALA A 19 17.62 -15.82 -26.03
CA ALA A 19 17.46 -16.48 -24.75
C ALA A 19 17.35 -15.50 -23.58
N LEU A 20 18.22 -14.47 -23.58
CA LEU A 20 18.20 -13.42 -22.55
C LEU A 20 16.90 -12.61 -22.59
N ILE A 21 16.45 -12.23 -23.80
CA ILE A 21 15.15 -11.54 -23.98
C ILE A 21 13.99 -12.45 -23.53
N GLY A 22 14.03 -13.73 -23.88
CA GLY A 22 13.00 -14.69 -23.45
C GLY A 22 12.92 -14.85 -21.93
N VAL A 23 14.07 -14.91 -21.26
CA VAL A 23 14.15 -14.98 -19.79
C VAL A 23 13.65 -13.69 -19.16
N THR A 24 14.07 -12.52 -19.64
CA THR A 24 13.58 -11.23 -19.11
C THR A 24 12.09 -11.04 -19.33
N LEU A 25 11.57 -11.42 -20.49
CA LEU A 25 10.12 -11.40 -20.75
C LEU A 25 9.37 -12.37 -19.85
N TYR A 26 9.88 -13.59 -19.68
CA TYR A 26 9.27 -14.58 -18.79
C TYR A 26 9.15 -14.04 -17.34
N PHE A 27 10.22 -13.50 -16.77
CA PHE A 27 10.17 -12.92 -15.42
C PHE A 27 9.30 -11.67 -15.35
N ASN A 28 9.25 -10.84 -16.38
CA ASN A 28 8.46 -9.63 -16.40
C ASN A 28 6.94 -9.90 -16.59
N LEU A 29 6.58 -10.91 -17.40
CA LEU A 29 5.18 -11.31 -17.59
C LEU A 29 4.66 -12.21 -16.44
N SER A 30 5.56 -12.84 -15.67
CA SER A 30 5.20 -13.64 -14.49
C SER A 30 5.04 -12.81 -13.22
N SER A 31 5.33 -11.52 -13.27
CA SER A 31 4.97 -10.58 -12.20
C SER A 31 3.49 -10.24 -12.36
N ASP A 32 2.61 -11.11 -11.88
CA ASP A 32 1.20 -10.79 -11.70
C ASP A 32 1.11 -9.61 -10.71
N THR A 33 0.98 -8.41 -11.24
CA THR A 33 0.55 -7.26 -10.46
C THR A 33 -0.95 -7.48 -10.25
N GLN A 34 -1.32 -8.17 -9.19
CA GLN A 34 -2.73 -8.30 -8.79
C GLN A 34 -3.22 -6.88 -8.50
N ILE A 35 -4.19 -6.41 -9.27
CA ILE A 35 -4.91 -5.18 -8.97
C ILE A 35 -5.90 -5.56 -7.87
N VAL A 36 -5.65 -5.12 -6.65
CA VAL A 36 -6.55 -5.37 -5.52
C VAL A 36 -7.75 -4.44 -5.64
N GLU A 37 -8.92 -5.04 -5.81
CA GLU A 37 -10.20 -4.35 -5.91
C GLU A 37 -11.20 -4.90 -4.88
N ALA A 38 -12.34 -4.24 -4.72
CA ALA A 38 -13.38 -4.72 -3.83
C ALA A 38 -13.88 -6.12 -4.28
N GLY A 39 -13.90 -7.07 -3.35
CA GLY A 39 -14.22 -8.47 -3.56
C GLY A 39 -13.01 -9.41 -3.61
N ASP A 40 -11.78 -8.87 -3.66
CA ASP A 40 -10.56 -9.66 -3.64
C ASP A 40 -10.12 -9.97 -2.19
N ASP A 41 -9.30 -10.99 -2.03
CA ASP A 41 -8.61 -11.25 -0.77
C ASP A 41 -7.53 -10.18 -0.55
N TYR A 42 -7.32 -9.80 0.74
CA TYR A 42 -6.24 -8.89 1.09
C TYR A 42 -4.87 -9.50 0.82
N ILE A 43 -3.86 -8.65 0.68
CA ILE A 43 -2.46 -9.07 0.61
C ILE A 43 -1.83 -8.81 1.97
N ASP A 44 -1.39 -9.89 2.66
CA ASP A 44 -0.72 -9.75 3.95
C ASP A 44 0.63 -9.06 3.81
N PHE A 45 0.95 -8.21 4.76
CA PHE A 45 2.25 -7.54 4.86
C PHE A 45 2.59 -7.21 6.31
N GLU A 46 3.87 -6.95 6.54
CA GLU A 46 4.37 -6.37 7.77
C GLU A 46 5.20 -5.11 7.46
N LEU A 47 5.04 -4.08 8.27
CA LEU A 47 5.80 -2.82 8.19
C LEU A 47 6.25 -2.36 9.57
N GLU A 48 7.40 -1.67 9.60
CA GLU A 48 7.82 -0.91 10.77
C GLU A 48 6.86 0.28 10.98
N THR A 49 6.47 0.54 12.21
CA THR A 49 5.69 1.72 12.57
C THR A 49 6.60 2.92 12.84
N LEU A 50 6.02 4.11 12.94
CA LEU A 50 6.77 5.32 13.29
C LEU A 50 7.39 5.23 14.70
N ASP A 51 6.77 4.48 15.61
CA ASP A 51 7.21 4.25 16.98
C ASP A 51 8.27 3.14 17.10
N GLY A 52 8.55 2.43 16.01
CA GLY A 52 9.57 1.38 15.92
C GLY A 52 9.07 -0.03 16.20
N ASP A 53 7.77 -0.21 16.35
CA ASP A 53 7.13 -1.52 16.43
C ASP A 53 6.90 -2.12 15.03
N ILE A 54 6.42 -3.34 14.95
CA ILE A 54 6.01 -3.99 13.70
C ILE A 54 4.49 -4.13 13.69
N VAL A 55 3.84 -3.65 12.65
CA VAL A 55 2.43 -3.90 12.39
C VAL A 55 2.30 -4.93 11.26
N LYS A 56 1.44 -5.93 11.47
CA LYS A 56 1.11 -6.96 10.50
C LYS A 56 -0.41 -7.04 10.32
N VAL A 57 -0.90 -7.00 9.07
CA VAL A 57 -2.34 -6.92 8.79
C VAL A 57 -3.07 -8.18 9.26
N SER A 58 -2.50 -9.37 9.05
CA SER A 58 -3.12 -10.61 9.52
C SER A 58 -3.35 -10.65 11.03
N ASP A 59 -2.46 -10.04 11.83
CA ASP A 59 -2.58 -10.01 13.28
C ASP A 59 -3.71 -9.05 13.73
N LEU A 60 -3.94 -7.96 12.98
CA LEU A 60 -5.04 -7.02 13.23
C LEU A 60 -6.40 -7.65 12.89
N LEU A 61 -6.47 -8.35 11.76
CA LEU A 61 -7.70 -9.02 11.28
C LEU A 61 -8.17 -10.16 12.20
N GLU A 62 -7.32 -10.68 13.09
CA GLU A 62 -7.76 -11.64 14.13
C GLU A 62 -8.83 -11.05 15.06
N ASN A 63 -8.85 -9.72 15.21
CA ASN A 63 -9.70 -9.04 16.18
C ASN A 63 -10.79 -8.18 15.54
N GLN A 64 -10.49 -7.50 14.42
CA GLN A 64 -11.39 -6.51 13.81
C GLN A 64 -11.03 -6.25 12.35
N GLY A 65 -11.90 -5.53 11.61
CA GLY A 65 -11.59 -5.07 10.27
C GLY A 65 -10.48 -4.01 10.26
N VAL A 66 -9.86 -3.81 9.10
CA VAL A 66 -8.71 -2.90 8.93
C VAL A 66 -8.97 -1.90 7.82
N ILE A 67 -8.65 -0.64 8.07
CA ILE A 67 -8.63 0.42 7.06
C ILE A 67 -7.17 0.78 6.79
N LEU A 68 -6.73 0.60 5.53
CA LEU A 68 -5.43 1.04 5.05
C LEU A 68 -5.60 2.39 4.36
N ASN A 69 -4.94 3.44 4.85
CA ASN A 69 -4.90 4.75 4.21
C ASN A 69 -3.47 5.05 3.72
N PHE A 70 -3.27 5.08 2.41
CA PHE A 70 -1.96 5.38 1.78
C PHE A 70 -1.80 6.89 1.62
N TRP A 71 -0.74 7.46 2.21
CA TRP A 71 -0.55 8.89 2.31
C TRP A 71 0.90 9.35 2.25
N GLY A 72 1.09 10.67 2.15
CA GLY A 72 2.40 11.32 2.28
C GLY A 72 2.26 12.78 2.71
N THR A 73 3.29 13.33 3.35
CA THR A 73 3.29 14.72 3.82
C THR A 73 3.28 15.76 2.69
N TRP A 74 3.62 15.36 1.47
CA TRP A 74 3.55 16.17 0.26
C TRP A 74 2.17 16.16 -0.42
N CYS A 75 1.27 15.30 0.04
CA CYS A 75 -0.07 15.12 -0.51
C CYS A 75 -1.07 15.99 0.27
N LYS A 76 -1.43 17.14 -0.29
CA LYS A 76 -2.32 18.09 0.39
C LYS A 76 -3.69 17.50 0.75
N PRO A 77 -4.43 16.78 -0.14
CA PRO A 77 -5.68 16.15 0.24
C PRO A 77 -5.51 15.09 1.35
N CYS A 78 -4.36 14.38 1.39
CA CYS A 78 -4.08 13.46 2.49
C CYS A 78 -3.99 14.19 3.84
N GLN A 79 -3.30 15.34 3.87
CA GLN A 79 -3.18 16.16 5.08
C GLN A 79 -4.54 16.66 5.58
N GLU A 80 -5.44 16.97 4.65
CA GLU A 80 -6.76 17.52 4.95
C GLU A 80 -7.73 16.47 5.51
N GLU A 81 -7.61 15.19 5.12
CA GLU A 81 -8.51 14.13 5.60
C GLU A 81 -8.05 13.47 6.92
N MET A 82 -6.75 13.51 7.24
CA MET A 82 -6.21 12.81 8.43
C MET A 82 -6.87 13.22 9.75
N PRO A 83 -7.15 14.51 10.04
CA PRO A 83 -7.87 14.88 11.25
C PRO A 83 -9.29 14.30 11.32
N ASP A 84 -10.02 14.29 10.19
CA ASP A 84 -11.36 13.71 10.13
C ASP A 84 -11.33 12.20 10.34
N ILE A 85 -10.33 11.50 9.77
CA ILE A 85 -10.11 10.07 10.01
C ILE A 85 -9.86 9.83 11.50
N ASN A 86 -9.02 10.63 12.15
CA ASN A 86 -8.68 10.48 13.57
C ASN A 86 -9.90 10.72 14.48
N GLU A 87 -10.66 11.77 14.21
CA GLU A 87 -11.87 12.09 14.96
C GLU A 87 -12.90 10.94 14.86
N LEU A 88 -13.21 10.47 13.65
CA LEU A 88 -14.19 9.41 13.43
C LEU A 88 -13.71 8.05 13.95
N TYR A 89 -12.40 7.74 13.82
CA TYR A 89 -11.80 6.56 14.43
C TYR A 89 -12.04 6.49 15.93
N ASN A 90 -11.95 7.62 16.62
CA ASN A 90 -12.25 7.71 18.05
C ASN A 90 -13.76 7.73 18.34
N GLU A 91 -14.60 8.36 17.51
CA GLU A 91 -16.05 8.37 17.66
C GLU A 91 -16.67 6.95 17.56
N PHE A 92 -16.10 6.08 16.74
CA PHE A 92 -16.48 4.69 16.58
C PHE A 92 -15.77 3.75 17.58
N ASP A 93 -15.27 4.28 18.72
CA ASP A 93 -14.62 3.49 19.78
C ASP A 93 -13.52 2.53 19.28
N ARG A 94 -12.90 2.84 18.12
CA ARG A 94 -11.86 2.03 17.47
C ARG A 94 -12.33 0.61 17.13
N GLU A 95 -13.57 0.48 16.67
CA GLU A 95 -14.15 -0.81 16.25
C GLU A 95 -13.51 -1.41 15.00
N VAL A 96 -12.68 -0.64 14.29
CA VAL A 96 -11.80 -1.08 13.22
C VAL A 96 -10.38 -0.59 13.51
N GLU A 97 -9.35 -1.21 12.95
CA GLU A 97 -7.98 -0.67 13.03
C GLU A 97 -7.69 0.21 11.81
N VAL A 98 -7.16 1.40 12.06
CA VAL A 98 -6.69 2.30 10.99
C VAL A 98 -5.17 2.25 10.93
N VAL A 99 -4.65 1.87 9.77
CA VAL A 99 -3.22 1.87 9.47
C VAL A 99 -2.94 2.88 8.36
N ALA A 100 -2.35 4.01 8.73
CA ALA A 100 -1.92 5.04 7.79
C ALA A 100 -0.54 4.68 7.23
N VAL A 101 -0.51 4.16 6.00
CA VAL A 101 0.70 3.71 5.32
C VAL A 101 1.41 4.89 4.66
N ASN A 102 2.48 5.38 5.28
CA ASN A 102 3.29 6.46 4.73
C ASN A 102 4.23 5.96 3.63
N VAL A 103 4.23 6.66 2.50
CA VAL A 103 4.95 6.22 1.30
C VAL A 103 6.26 6.99 1.09
N ARG A 104 7.39 6.31 1.35
CA ARG A 104 8.77 6.75 1.03
C ARG A 104 9.26 8.01 1.72
N GLU A 105 8.78 8.32 2.90
CA GLU A 105 9.29 9.47 3.64
C GLU A 105 10.15 9.05 4.85
N SER A 106 10.99 9.95 5.31
CA SER A 106 11.76 9.77 6.52
C SER A 106 10.94 10.06 7.76
N ASN A 107 11.28 9.43 8.89
CA ASN A 107 10.64 9.72 10.18
C ASN A 107 10.67 11.22 10.52
N GLN A 108 11.73 11.93 10.11
CA GLN A 108 11.83 13.39 10.35
C GLN A 108 10.74 14.17 9.61
N GLN A 109 10.46 13.85 8.34
CA GLN A 109 9.41 14.51 7.56
C GLN A 109 8.03 14.23 8.15
N ILE A 110 7.77 12.95 8.45
CA ILE A 110 6.51 12.53 9.07
C ILE A 110 6.29 13.22 10.42
N ASN A 111 7.28 13.15 11.32
CA ASN A 111 7.20 13.78 12.64
C ASN A 111 7.03 15.31 12.55
N GLN A 112 7.69 15.97 11.59
CA GLN A 112 7.53 17.41 11.38
C GLN A 112 6.09 17.75 10.98
N PHE A 113 5.47 16.94 10.15
CA PHE A 113 4.07 17.11 9.74
C PHE A 113 3.14 16.84 10.92
N LEU A 114 3.25 15.69 11.58
CA LEU A 114 2.38 15.30 12.71
C LEU A 114 2.44 16.33 13.84
N ASN A 115 3.63 16.84 14.18
CA ASN A 115 3.80 17.90 15.18
C ASN A 115 3.19 19.25 14.76
N SER A 116 2.82 19.43 13.50
CA SER A 116 2.13 20.64 13.03
C SER A 116 0.60 20.52 13.11
N LEU A 117 0.08 19.32 13.35
CA LEU A 117 -1.35 19.08 13.55
C LEU A 117 -1.81 19.56 14.94
N PRO A 118 -3.08 19.96 15.08
CA PRO A 118 -3.62 20.43 16.37
C PRO A 118 -3.75 19.33 17.41
N GLU A 119 -3.83 18.08 16.97
CA GLU A 119 -4.06 16.88 17.81
C GLU A 119 -3.12 15.76 17.38
N GLU A 120 -2.79 14.86 18.31
CA GLU A 120 -2.07 13.63 18.00
C GLU A 120 -2.96 12.67 17.21
N MET A 121 -2.33 11.87 16.34
CA MET A 121 -3.04 10.82 15.62
C MET A 121 -3.02 9.55 16.46
N ASP A 122 -4.21 9.02 16.73
CA ASP A 122 -4.41 7.84 17.58
C ASP A 122 -4.29 6.52 16.83
N PHE A 123 -4.23 6.56 15.51
CA PHE A 123 -4.09 5.39 14.66
C PHE A 123 -2.63 5.08 14.32
N THR A 124 -2.38 3.86 13.89
CA THR A 124 -1.04 3.36 13.56
C THR A 124 -0.47 4.03 12.30
N ILE A 125 0.76 4.57 12.38
CA ILE A 125 1.52 5.08 11.22
C ILE A 125 2.54 4.03 10.80
N ALA A 126 2.34 3.38 9.66
CA ALA A 126 3.24 2.38 9.09
C ALA A 126 4.12 2.97 7.96
N LEU A 127 5.34 2.45 7.79
CA LEU A 127 6.38 3.03 6.95
C LEU A 127 6.70 2.16 5.73
N ASP A 128 6.07 2.42 4.58
CA ASP A 128 6.37 1.75 3.31
C ASP A 128 7.52 2.43 2.56
N ARG A 129 8.75 2.29 3.10
CA ARG A 129 9.96 2.97 2.61
C ARG A 129 10.32 2.57 1.17
N GLU A 130 10.13 1.33 0.81
CA GLU A 130 10.49 0.75 -0.49
C GLU A 130 9.32 0.69 -1.47
N ARG A 131 8.12 1.10 -1.03
CA ARG A 131 6.86 1.01 -1.78
C ARG A 131 6.45 -0.42 -2.12
N ASP A 132 6.82 -1.38 -1.29
CA ASP A 132 6.48 -2.78 -1.54
C ASP A 132 4.98 -3.01 -1.36
N VAL A 133 4.41 -2.48 -0.28
CA VAL A 133 2.96 -2.55 0.00
C VAL A 133 2.18 -1.67 -0.99
N THR A 134 2.65 -0.45 -1.26
CA THR A 134 2.07 0.44 -2.27
C THR A 134 1.96 -0.25 -3.64
N ARG A 135 3.00 -1.00 -4.04
CA ARG A 135 2.98 -1.75 -5.30
C ARG A 135 2.09 -2.99 -5.23
N ALA A 136 2.12 -3.73 -4.13
CA ALA A 136 1.31 -4.92 -3.94
C ALA A 136 -0.19 -4.60 -4.08
N TYR A 137 -0.64 -3.52 -3.45
CA TYR A 137 -2.02 -3.04 -3.52
C TYR A 137 -2.34 -2.19 -4.75
N ASN A 138 -1.38 -2.08 -5.70
CA ASN A 138 -1.50 -1.27 -6.93
C ASN A 138 -2.00 0.16 -6.64
N VAL A 139 -1.47 0.80 -5.59
CA VAL A 139 -1.83 2.18 -5.23
C VAL A 139 -1.17 3.14 -6.20
N GLY A 140 -1.97 3.88 -6.95
CA GLY A 140 -1.54 4.89 -7.92
C GLY A 140 -1.62 6.31 -7.36
N PRO A 141 -2.79 6.94 -7.36
CA PRO A 141 -2.99 8.26 -6.80
C PRO A 141 -3.02 8.23 -5.27
N MET A 142 -2.80 9.38 -4.64
CA MET A 142 -2.94 9.55 -3.19
C MET A 142 -3.87 10.72 -2.88
N PRO A 143 -4.67 10.59 -1.82
CA PRO A 143 -4.81 9.41 -0.96
C PRO A 143 -5.51 8.24 -1.66
N THR A 144 -5.18 7.03 -1.24
CA THR A 144 -5.95 5.82 -1.54
C THR A 144 -6.30 5.15 -0.23
N THR A 145 -7.57 4.83 -0.04
CA THR A 145 -8.07 4.15 1.15
C THR A 145 -8.71 2.83 0.78
N ILE A 146 -8.43 1.80 1.57
CA ILE A 146 -8.90 0.43 1.37
C ILE A 146 -9.47 -0.09 2.70
N ALA A 147 -10.71 -0.59 2.68
CA ALA A 147 -11.30 -1.28 3.82
C ALA A 147 -11.25 -2.80 3.60
N ILE A 148 -10.83 -3.50 4.64
CA ILE A 148 -10.71 -4.97 4.69
C ILE A 148 -11.54 -5.42 5.88
N ASN A 149 -12.52 -6.30 5.67
CA ASN A 149 -13.29 -6.86 6.76
C ASN A 149 -12.50 -7.95 7.51
N GLN A 150 -13.00 -8.39 8.66
CA GLN A 150 -12.34 -9.38 9.50
C GLN A 150 -12.09 -10.73 8.79
N ASP A 151 -12.91 -11.06 7.78
CA ASP A 151 -12.71 -12.28 6.96
C ASP A 151 -11.53 -12.16 5.98
N GLY A 152 -10.91 -10.98 5.88
CA GLY A 152 -9.79 -10.72 4.98
C GLY A 152 -10.20 -10.35 3.55
N THR A 153 -11.46 -10.00 3.34
CA THR A 153 -11.94 -9.51 2.04
C THR A 153 -11.82 -7.99 1.96
N VAL A 154 -11.29 -7.50 0.85
CA VAL A 154 -11.33 -6.07 0.51
C VAL A 154 -12.78 -5.70 0.17
N VAL A 155 -13.42 -4.93 1.04
CA VAL A 155 -14.84 -4.58 0.89
C VAL A 155 -15.03 -3.22 0.22
N LYS A 156 -14.03 -2.33 0.29
CA LYS A 156 -14.10 -1.00 -0.32
C LYS A 156 -12.73 -0.47 -0.68
N LYS A 157 -12.63 0.28 -1.79
CA LYS A 157 -11.43 1.00 -2.21
C LYS A 157 -11.81 2.34 -2.82
N GLN A 158 -11.09 3.41 -2.45
CA GLN A 158 -11.28 4.75 -3.01
C GLN A 158 -9.92 5.41 -3.27
N GLU A 159 -9.74 5.95 -4.47
CA GLU A 159 -8.50 6.60 -4.94
C GLU A 159 -8.67 8.12 -5.02
N SER A 160 -9.19 8.72 -3.94
CA SER A 160 -9.37 10.16 -3.77
C SER A 160 -9.57 10.49 -2.30
N GLN A 161 -9.48 11.77 -1.96
CA GLN A 161 -9.78 12.26 -0.61
C GLN A 161 -11.17 11.78 -0.16
N LEU A 162 -11.27 11.35 1.08
CA LEU A 162 -12.52 10.95 1.72
C LEU A 162 -13.23 12.18 2.30
N SER A 163 -14.54 12.24 2.11
CA SER A 163 -15.42 13.07 2.94
C SER A 163 -15.69 12.38 4.29
N ARG A 164 -16.23 13.09 5.26
CA ARG A 164 -16.61 12.46 6.54
C ARG A 164 -17.62 11.31 6.36
N GLU A 165 -18.56 11.47 5.43
CA GLU A 165 -19.53 10.43 5.07
C GLU A 165 -18.84 9.20 4.46
N ASP A 166 -17.80 9.42 3.64
CA ASP A 166 -17.00 8.33 3.08
C ASP A 166 -16.26 7.58 4.19
N ILE A 167 -15.64 8.29 5.15
CA ILE A 167 -14.91 7.67 6.27
C ILE A 167 -15.85 6.79 7.10
N VAL A 168 -17.04 7.28 7.45
CA VAL A 168 -18.08 6.49 8.14
C VAL A 168 -18.41 5.23 7.34
N ALA A 169 -18.66 5.37 6.03
CA ALA A 169 -18.96 4.23 5.17
C ALA A 169 -17.79 3.23 5.03
N PHE A 170 -16.54 3.67 5.19
CA PHE A 170 -15.37 2.78 5.24
C PHE A 170 -15.31 2.02 6.55
N ILE A 171 -15.56 2.68 7.69
CA ILE A 171 -15.60 2.06 9.02
C ILE A 171 -16.71 1.00 9.06
N GLU A 172 -17.95 1.36 8.69
CA GLU A 172 -19.09 0.44 8.65
C GLU A 172 -18.81 -0.77 7.74
N SER A 173 -18.23 -0.56 6.55
CA SER A 173 -17.91 -1.66 5.62
C SER A 173 -16.84 -2.62 6.16
N ALA A 174 -15.88 -2.13 6.94
CA ALA A 174 -14.83 -2.97 7.53
C ALA A 174 -15.35 -3.80 8.73
N GLN A 175 -16.49 -3.42 9.32
CA GLN A 175 -17.12 -4.15 10.43
C GLN A 175 -18.00 -5.34 9.96
N GLU A 176 -18.41 -5.38 8.68
CA GLU A 176 -19.23 -6.44 8.11
C GLU A 176 -18.42 -7.74 7.84
#